data_e943ba7eda7f91dac5ac33e3ffa3b7c7
#
_entry.id   e943ba7eda7f91dac5ac33e3ffa3b7c7
#
_cell.length_a   1.000
_cell.length_b   1.000
_cell.length_c   1.000
_cell.angle_alpha   90.00
_cell.angle_beta   90.00
_cell.angle_gamma   90.00
#
_symmetry.space_group_name_H-M   'P 1'
#
loop_
_entity.id
_entity.type
_entity.pdbx_description
1 polymer ?
#
loop_
_entity_poly.entity_id
_entity_poly.type
_entity_poly.pdbx_seq_one_letter_code
_entity_poly.pdbx_strand_id
1 'polypeptide(L)' 'MSKSQTFILETIPTLKGTRGERIHKVVATSLSEAVHMFATIKQLRPDQLVEIFSVYEQPNNGR' A
#
# COMPACT_ATOMS: atom_id res chain seq x y z
N MET A 1 -19.29 13.34 1.33
CA MET A 1 -18.88 12.59 0.21
C MET A 1 -17.50 12.06 0.38
N SER A 2 -17.34 10.82 0.18
CA SER A 2 -16.01 10.25 0.31
C SER A 2 -15.26 10.39 -0.99
N LYS A 3 -13.99 10.60 -0.88
CA LYS A 3 -13.14 10.68 -2.03
C LYS A 3 -12.26 9.48 -2.10
N SER A 4 -12.13 8.94 -3.28
CA SER A 4 -11.20 7.87 -3.50
C SER A 4 -9.79 8.42 -3.54
N GLN A 5 -8.87 7.66 -2.99
CA GLN A 5 -7.47 8.02 -2.98
C GLN A 5 -6.68 6.83 -3.50
N THR A 6 -5.50 7.12 -4.02
CA THR A 6 -4.63 6.07 -4.52
C THR A 6 -3.69 5.65 -3.41
N PHE A 7 -3.62 4.36 -3.16
CA PHE A 7 -2.72 3.80 -2.16
C PHE A 7 -1.71 2.90 -2.85
N ILE A 8 -0.51 2.87 -2.32
CA ILE A 8 0.61 2.18 -2.95
C ILE A 8 1.09 1.08 -2.03
N LEU A 9 1.35 -0.08 -2.61
CA LEU A 9 1.98 -1.20 -1.94
C LEU A 9 3.43 -1.24 -2.36
N GLU A 10 4.32 -1.18 -1.40
CA GLU A 10 5.73 -1.09 -1.66
C GLU A 10 6.47 -2.07 -0.78
N THR A 11 7.56 -2.64 -1.30
CA THR A 11 8.37 -3.52 -0.47
C THR A 11 9.09 -2.71 0.57
N ILE A 12 9.32 -3.33 1.73
CA ILE A 12 10.06 -2.68 2.80
C ILE A 12 11.55 -2.73 2.47
N PRO A 13 12.26 -1.62 2.57
CA PRO A 13 13.69 -1.63 2.27
C PRO A 13 14.42 -2.60 3.16
N THR A 14 15.39 -3.27 2.59
CA THR A 14 16.17 -4.23 3.34
C THR A 14 17.35 -3.54 4.01
N LEU A 15 18.07 -4.31 4.80
CA LEU A 15 19.21 -3.79 5.50
C LEU A 15 20.34 -3.40 4.56
N LYS A 16 20.28 -3.83 3.34
CA LYS A 16 21.33 -3.51 2.40
C LYS A 16 21.18 -2.14 1.80
N GLY A 17 20.20 -1.41 2.26
CA GLY A 17 20.03 -0.05 1.80
C GLY A 17 19.34 0.10 0.48
N THR A 18 18.78 -0.98 -0.03
CA THR A 18 18.00 -0.85 -1.24
C THR A 18 16.69 -0.17 -0.93
N ARG A 19 16.22 0.57 -1.88
CA ARG A 19 14.94 1.22 -1.74
C ARG A 19 13.82 0.22 -1.91
N GLY A 20 12.68 0.53 -1.31
CA GLY A 20 11.51 -0.24 -1.56
C GLY A 20 11.06 -0.07 -2.99
N GLU A 21 10.38 -1.07 -3.50
CA GLU A 21 9.85 -1.03 -4.85
C GLU A 21 8.35 -1.01 -4.82
N ARG A 22 7.77 -0.20 -5.67
CA ARG A 22 6.32 -0.21 -5.80
C ARG A 22 5.90 -1.45 -6.54
N ILE A 23 4.93 -2.14 -5.96
CA ILE A 23 4.45 -3.38 -6.53
C ILE A 23 3.07 -3.21 -7.12
N HIS A 24 2.20 -2.53 -6.38
CA HIS A 24 0.81 -2.38 -6.77
C HIS A 24 0.29 -1.04 -6.30
N LYS A 25 -0.79 -0.62 -6.89
CA LYS A 25 -1.53 0.50 -6.34
C LYS A 25 -3.01 0.24 -6.55
N VAL A 26 -3.82 0.77 -5.63
CA VAL A 26 -5.26 0.63 -5.71
C VAL A 26 -5.90 1.95 -5.34
N VAL A 27 -7.14 2.08 -5.73
CA VAL A 27 -7.95 3.24 -5.36
C VAL A 27 -8.91 2.79 -4.27
N ALA A 28 -8.88 3.45 -3.15
CA ALA A 28 -9.71 3.09 -2.01
C ALA A 28 -10.10 4.35 -1.26
N THR A 29 -11.05 4.22 -0.36
CA THR A 29 -11.52 5.37 0.39
C THR A 29 -10.81 5.51 1.73
N SER A 30 -10.06 4.50 2.14
CA SER A 30 -9.32 4.57 3.39
C SER A 30 -8.14 3.65 3.33
N LEU A 31 -7.18 3.89 4.20
CA LEU A 31 -6.01 3.04 4.28
C LEU A 31 -6.38 1.62 4.66
N SER A 32 -7.33 1.48 5.57
CA SER A 32 -7.77 0.17 5.99
C SER A 32 -8.32 -0.62 4.81
N GLU A 33 -9.11 0.03 3.99
CA GLU A 33 -9.66 -0.62 2.81
C GLU A 33 -8.56 -1.03 1.85
N ALA A 34 -7.57 -0.15 1.66
CA ALA A 34 -6.47 -0.45 0.76
C ALA A 34 -5.68 -1.65 1.25
N VAL A 35 -5.44 -1.73 2.55
CA VAL A 35 -4.71 -2.87 3.11
C VAL A 35 -5.46 -4.16 2.83
N HIS A 36 -6.77 -4.16 3.01
CA HIS A 36 -7.55 -5.36 2.74
C HIS A 36 -7.50 -5.73 1.27
N MET A 37 -7.53 -4.75 0.39
CA MET A 37 -7.46 -5.03 -1.02
C MET A 37 -6.12 -5.64 -1.40
N PHE A 38 -5.04 -5.07 -0.89
CA PHE A 38 -3.71 -5.62 -1.17
C PHE A 38 -3.56 -7.02 -0.58
N ALA A 39 -4.11 -7.23 0.61
CA ALA A 39 -4.02 -8.54 1.24
C ALA A 39 -4.71 -9.59 0.39
N THR A 40 -5.85 -9.24 -0.18
CA THR A 40 -6.55 -10.16 -1.06
C THR A 40 -5.72 -10.45 -2.31
N ILE A 41 -5.13 -9.41 -2.90
CA ILE A 41 -4.32 -9.60 -4.09
C ILE A 41 -3.14 -10.52 -3.81
N LYS A 42 -2.50 -10.32 -2.67
CA LYS A 42 -1.33 -11.10 -2.30
C LYS A 42 -1.67 -12.41 -1.62
N GLN A 43 -2.95 -12.63 -1.35
CA GLN A 43 -3.41 -13.82 -0.64
C GLN A 43 -2.76 -13.95 0.72
N LEU A 44 -2.71 -12.82 1.42
CA LEU A 44 -2.16 -12.74 2.76
C LEU A 44 -3.22 -12.19 3.69
N ARG A 45 -2.98 -12.36 4.98
CA ARG A 45 -3.82 -11.71 5.95
C ARG A 45 -3.40 -10.25 6.09
N PRO A 46 -4.32 -9.35 6.42
CA PRO A 46 -3.94 -7.93 6.50
C PRO A 46 -2.80 -7.67 7.48
N ASP A 47 -2.77 -8.38 8.61
CA ASP A 47 -1.71 -8.15 9.57
C ASP A 47 -0.36 -8.64 9.04
N GLN A 48 -0.38 -9.70 8.24
CA GLN A 48 0.84 -10.18 7.63
C GLN A 48 1.32 -9.25 6.54
N LEU A 49 0.38 -8.69 5.80
CA LEU A 49 0.74 -7.81 4.71
C LEU A 49 1.52 -6.61 5.21
N VAL A 50 1.04 -5.99 6.29
CA VAL A 50 1.69 -4.78 6.77
C VAL A 50 3.01 -5.05 7.44
N GLU A 51 3.30 -6.33 7.73
CA GLU A 51 4.59 -6.69 8.30
C GLU A 51 5.68 -6.80 7.23
N ILE A 52 5.30 -7.19 6.03
CA ILE A 52 6.29 -7.44 4.98
C ILE A 52 6.20 -6.44 3.84
N PHE A 53 5.18 -5.62 3.83
CA PHE A 53 5.01 -4.59 2.83
C PHE A 53 4.67 -3.28 3.49
N SER A 54 4.91 -2.20 2.76
CA SER A 54 4.54 -0.87 3.21
C SER A 54 3.35 -0.40 2.38
N VAL A 55 2.32 0.09 3.06
CA VAL A 55 1.14 0.61 2.38
C VAL A 55 0.97 2.07 2.79
N TYR A 56 0.86 2.93 1.81
CA TYR A 56 0.73 4.35 2.10
C TYR A 56 -0.07 5.03 1.01
N GLU A 57 -0.59 6.18 1.35
CA GLU A 57 -1.34 6.98 0.41
C GLU A 57 -0.39 7.71 -0.51
N GLN A 58 -0.66 7.65 -1.80
CA GLN A 58 0.16 8.35 -2.76
C GLN A 58 -0.01 9.86 -2.57
N PRO A 59 1.08 10.60 -2.46
CA PRO A 59 0.96 12.03 -2.31
C PRO A 59 0.25 12.64 -3.50
N ASN A 60 -0.64 13.56 -3.22
CA ASN A 60 -1.37 14.25 -4.25
C ASN A 60 -0.71 15.61 -4.46
N ASN A 61 0.00 15.74 -5.54
CA ASN A 61 0.71 16.96 -5.81
C ASN A 61 -0.11 17.97 -6.50
N GLY A 62 -1.22 17.70 -6.67
CA GLY A 62 -2.09 18.57 -7.14
C GLY A 62 -1.71 19.59 -8.06
N ARG A 63 -1.76 19.68 -8.14
CA ARG A 63 -1.72 20.45 -8.74
C ARG A 63 -1.86 20.63 -8.97
#